data_afc2e895d2e5bcc08787cd634bc2e350
#
_entry.id   afc2e895d2e5bcc08787cd634bc2e350
#
_cell.length_a   1.000
_cell.length_b   1.000
_cell.length_c   1.000
_cell.angle_alpha   90.00
_cell.angle_beta   90.00
_cell.angle_gamma   90.00
#
_symmetry.space_group_name_H-M   'P 1'
#
loop_
_entity.id
_entity.type
_entity.pdbx_description
1 polymer ?
#
loop_
_entity_poly.entity_id
_entity_poly.type
_entity_poly.pdbx_seq_one_letter_code
_entity_poly.pdbx_strand_id
1 'polypeptide(L)'
;LEVSITRVATAENIKNGTLEEYEKWEQDAQEDKLRTMGRKQLIPFGLYEVRGFVSANLAAETGFDDADLSALFEAILNMYEHDRSASKGEMEVVSPLILFKHVGTDTDEAQRVRQAKLGCAPAHRLFDLVKVWKKPEITVPRSYRDYNANVALGKVPKGVEIGFKRDAFGPIVWNELPKDEDWFVEDNG
;
A
#
# COMPACT_ATOMS: atom_id res chain seq x y z
N LEU A 1 -22.93 -0.03 0.61
CA LEU A 1 -23.56 0.06 1.93
C LEU A 1 -23.71 1.52 2.33
N GLU A 2 -24.95 1.94 2.67
CA GLU A 2 -25.22 3.28 3.19
C GLU A 2 -25.22 3.24 4.72
N VAL A 3 -24.49 4.16 5.34
CA VAL A 3 -24.36 4.27 6.79
C VAL A 3 -24.68 5.70 7.21
N SER A 4 -25.50 5.85 8.25
CA SER A 4 -25.70 7.15 8.89
C SER A 4 -24.53 7.47 9.79
N ILE A 5 -24.04 8.69 9.68
CA ILE A 5 -23.00 9.22 10.55
C ILE A 5 -23.53 10.44 11.29
N THR A 6 -23.17 10.53 12.56
CA THR A 6 -23.42 11.71 13.38
C THR A 6 -22.07 12.24 13.85
N ARG A 7 -21.85 13.51 13.69
CA ARG A 7 -20.66 14.17 14.28
C ARG A 7 -21.13 15.40 15.05
N VAL A 8 -20.39 15.73 16.09
CA VAL A 8 -20.58 16.96 16.85
C VAL A 8 -20.26 18.16 15.95
N ALA A 9 -21.09 19.16 15.94
CA ALA A 9 -20.85 20.38 15.21
C ALA A 9 -19.63 21.10 15.79
N THR A 10 -18.88 21.80 14.95
CA THR A 10 -17.81 22.67 15.39
C THR A 10 -18.42 23.88 16.07
N ALA A 11 -17.98 24.20 17.26
CA ALA A 11 -18.41 25.40 17.98
C ALA A 11 -17.99 26.66 17.18
N GLU A 12 -18.96 27.50 16.87
CA GLU A 12 -18.75 28.75 16.16
C GLU A 12 -18.59 29.91 17.15
N ASN A 13 -17.83 30.92 16.77
CA ASN A 13 -17.62 32.16 17.55
C ASN A 13 -16.91 32.01 18.92
N ILE A 14 -16.18 30.95 19.14
CA ILE A 14 -15.26 30.84 20.28
C ILE A 14 -13.97 31.59 19.93
N LYS A 15 -13.74 32.70 20.60
CA LYS A 15 -12.59 33.62 20.34
C LYS A 15 -11.33 33.24 21.08
N ASN A 16 -11.47 32.91 22.38
CA ASN A 16 -10.34 32.65 23.28
C ASN A 16 -10.17 31.16 23.61
N GLY A 17 -11.10 30.30 23.21
CA GLY A 17 -11.04 28.87 23.49
C GLY A 17 -11.18 28.52 24.97
N THR A 18 -11.84 29.36 25.75
CA THR A 18 -12.06 29.10 27.16
C THR A 18 -13.25 28.17 27.40
N LEU A 19 -13.22 27.42 28.51
CA LEU A 19 -14.31 26.50 28.87
C LEU A 19 -15.64 27.25 29.02
N GLU A 20 -15.62 28.48 29.61
CA GLU A 20 -16.82 29.31 29.77
C GLU A 20 -17.45 29.73 28.46
N GLU A 21 -16.66 30.06 27.43
CA GLU A 21 -17.17 30.37 26.11
C GLU A 21 -17.79 29.14 25.42
N TYR A 22 -17.21 27.97 25.70
CA TYR A 22 -17.71 26.71 25.15
C TYR A 22 -19.05 26.32 25.81
N GLU A 23 -19.15 26.39 27.12
CA GLU A 23 -20.36 26.13 27.91
C GLU A 23 -21.51 27.07 27.51
N LYS A 24 -21.19 28.34 27.30
CA LYS A 24 -22.16 29.34 26.85
C LYS A 24 -22.65 29.04 25.44
N TRP A 25 -21.73 28.66 24.51
CA TRP A 25 -22.10 28.27 23.16
C TRP A 25 -23.00 27.02 23.16
N GLU A 26 -22.71 26.04 24.02
CA GLU A 26 -23.50 24.81 24.13
C GLU A 26 -24.91 25.09 24.66
N GLN A 27 -25.05 26.01 25.62
CA GLN A 27 -26.35 26.41 26.16
C GLN A 27 -27.19 27.23 25.17
N ASP A 28 -26.55 28.10 24.40
CA ASP A 28 -27.22 28.98 23.44
C ASP A 28 -27.50 28.29 22.08
N ALA A 29 -26.83 27.18 21.78
CA ALA A 29 -27.00 26.46 20.51
C ALA A 29 -28.31 25.66 20.50
N GLN A 30 -29.04 25.76 19.40
CA GLN A 30 -30.22 24.93 19.18
C GLN A 30 -29.80 23.45 19.05
N GLU A 31 -30.61 22.53 19.57
CA GLU A 31 -30.29 21.09 19.61
C GLU A 31 -29.93 20.49 18.24
N ASP A 32 -30.56 20.98 17.17
CA ASP A 32 -30.28 20.60 15.79
C ASP A 32 -28.93 21.10 15.26
N LYS A 33 -28.36 22.12 15.89
CA LYS A 33 -27.02 22.67 15.55
C LYS A 33 -25.87 22.01 16.28
N LEU A 34 -26.14 21.31 17.40
CA LEU A 34 -25.12 20.60 18.17
C LEU A 34 -24.64 19.31 17.49
N ARG A 35 -25.41 18.77 16.58
CA ARG A 35 -25.10 17.54 15.87
C ARG A 35 -25.45 17.65 14.40
N THR A 36 -24.52 17.24 13.57
CA THR A 36 -24.75 17.12 12.14
C THR A 36 -24.93 15.65 11.79
N MET A 37 -26.07 15.30 11.21
CA MET A 37 -26.31 13.97 10.66
C MET A 37 -26.03 13.97 9.16
N GLY A 38 -25.33 12.95 8.71
CA GLY A 38 -25.03 12.74 7.32
C GLY A 38 -25.17 11.28 6.92
N ARG A 39 -25.21 11.04 5.62
CA ARG A 39 -25.16 9.70 5.04
C ARG A 39 -23.83 9.48 4.36
N LYS A 40 -23.30 8.27 4.48
CA LYS A 40 -22.04 7.88 3.90
C LYS A 40 -22.23 6.58 3.12
N GLN A 41 -21.70 6.55 1.91
CA GLN A 41 -21.58 5.33 1.13
C GLN A 41 -20.27 4.65 1.47
N LEU A 42 -20.34 3.37 1.84
CA LEU A 42 -19.17 2.55 2.15
C LEU A 42 -19.05 1.40 1.15
N ILE A 43 -17.85 1.16 0.68
CA ILE A 43 -17.49 -0.08 0.01
C ILE A 43 -17.13 -1.08 1.12
N PRO A 44 -17.87 -2.19 1.26
CA PRO A 44 -17.66 -3.13 2.37
C PRO A 44 -16.28 -3.81 2.35
N PHE A 45 -15.74 -4.00 1.15
CA PHE A 45 -14.42 -4.56 0.92
C PHE A 45 -13.87 -4.08 -0.42
N GLY A 46 -12.57 -3.85 -0.50
CA GLY A 46 -11.84 -3.59 -1.74
C GLY A 46 -10.39 -4.04 -1.60
N LEU A 47 -9.92 -4.82 -2.56
CA LEU A 47 -8.50 -5.14 -2.71
C LEU A 47 -7.89 -4.18 -3.72
N TYR A 48 -6.81 -3.52 -3.31
CA TYR A 48 -6.12 -2.50 -4.10
C TYR A 48 -4.73 -2.99 -4.46
N GLU A 49 -4.35 -2.79 -5.71
CA GLU A 49 -2.98 -2.97 -6.18
C GLU A 49 -2.33 -1.59 -6.31
N VAL A 50 -1.15 -1.44 -5.73
CA VAL A 50 -0.35 -0.21 -5.82
C VAL A 50 0.96 -0.55 -6.53
N ARG A 51 1.33 0.26 -7.52
CA ARG A 51 2.58 0.15 -8.28
C ARG A 51 3.41 1.37 -8.06
N GLY A 52 4.69 1.19 -7.74
CA GLY A 52 5.63 2.28 -7.49
C GLY A 52 6.94 2.08 -8.24
N PHE A 53 7.69 3.16 -8.36
CA PHE A 53 8.98 3.17 -9.05
C PHE A 53 10.00 3.93 -8.21
N VAL A 54 11.20 3.37 -8.12
CA VAL A 54 12.37 4.06 -7.57
C VAL A 54 13.41 4.17 -8.67
N SER A 55 13.76 5.40 -9.04
CA SER A 55 14.74 5.67 -10.08
C SER A 55 16.13 5.84 -9.47
N ALA A 56 17.06 4.95 -9.82
CA ALA A 56 18.45 5.05 -9.37
C ALA A 56 19.14 6.34 -9.84
N ASN A 57 18.72 6.91 -10.98
CA ASN A 57 19.29 8.18 -11.46
C ASN A 57 18.80 9.35 -10.60
N LEU A 58 17.50 9.43 -10.29
CA LEU A 58 16.96 10.46 -9.41
C LEU A 58 17.46 10.30 -7.97
N ALA A 59 17.58 9.09 -7.48
CA ALA A 59 18.15 8.80 -6.18
C ALA A 59 19.59 9.35 -6.07
N ALA A 60 20.41 9.16 -7.10
CA ALA A 60 21.78 9.71 -7.13
C ALA A 60 21.81 11.24 -7.12
N GLU A 61 20.82 11.93 -7.71
CA GLU A 61 20.73 13.39 -7.71
C GLU A 61 20.24 13.94 -6.36
N THR A 62 19.34 13.23 -5.68
CA THR A 62 18.73 13.67 -4.42
C THR A 62 19.50 13.20 -3.18
N GLY A 63 20.45 12.29 -3.34
CA GLY A 63 21.15 11.64 -2.22
C GLY A 63 20.33 10.55 -1.54
N PHE A 64 19.22 10.10 -2.16
CA PHE A 64 18.41 8.99 -1.66
C PHE A 64 19.21 7.69 -1.72
N ASP A 65 19.37 7.02 -0.59
CA ASP A 65 20.23 5.84 -0.43
C ASP A 65 19.46 4.58 0.00
N ASP A 66 20.20 3.51 0.30
CA ASP A 66 19.62 2.23 0.74
C ASP A 66 18.93 2.33 2.12
N ALA A 67 19.36 3.24 2.98
CA ALA A 67 18.70 3.47 4.27
C ALA A 67 17.35 4.16 4.08
N ASP A 68 17.28 5.15 3.20
CA ASP A 68 16.04 5.81 2.82
C ASP A 68 15.07 4.83 2.14
N LEU A 69 15.57 3.96 1.27
CA LEU A 69 14.77 2.93 0.62
C LEU A 69 14.20 1.94 1.64
N SER A 70 15.00 1.56 2.63
CA SER A 70 14.55 0.68 3.72
C SER A 70 13.48 1.35 4.57
N ALA A 71 13.65 2.62 4.91
CA ALA A 71 12.66 3.42 5.63
C ALA A 71 11.36 3.58 4.83
N LEU A 72 11.44 3.76 3.51
CA LEU A 72 10.29 3.80 2.63
C LEU A 72 9.50 2.49 2.67
N PHE A 73 10.17 1.34 2.59
CA PHE A 73 9.50 0.03 2.67
C PHE A 73 8.87 -0.20 4.05
N GLU A 74 9.54 0.19 5.12
CA GLU A 74 8.98 0.15 6.47
C GLU A 74 7.72 1.01 6.58
N ALA A 75 7.78 2.24 6.08
CA ALA A 75 6.64 3.15 6.08
C ALA A 75 5.45 2.59 5.30
N ILE A 76 5.67 2.00 4.12
CA ILE A 76 4.59 1.40 3.32
C ILE A 76 3.95 0.21 4.04
N LEU A 77 4.74 -0.67 4.65
CA LEU A 77 4.24 -1.85 5.34
C LEU A 77 3.42 -1.51 6.60
N ASN A 78 3.74 -0.39 7.27
CA ASN A 78 3.09 0.04 8.50
C ASN A 78 2.11 1.22 8.33
N MET A 79 1.92 1.75 7.12
CA MET A 79 1.21 3.01 6.92
C MET A 79 -0.22 3.04 7.46
N TYR A 80 -0.89 1.91 7.56
CA TYR A 80 -2.27 1.84 8.03
C TYR A 80 -2.40 1.61 9.54
N GLU A 81 -1.33 1.34 10.26
CA GLU A 81 -1.39 1.16 11.72
C GLU A 81 -1.85 2.43 12.44
N HIS A 82 -1.46 3.60 11.91
CA HIS A 82 -1.77 4.90 12.50
C HIS A 82 -2.72 5.75 11.65
N ASP A 83 -2.91 5.44 10.36
CA ASP A 83 -3.78 6.18 9.45
C ASP A 83 -5.20 5.62 9.45
N ARG A 84 -5.93 5.85 10.53
CA ARG A 84 -7.32 5.42 10.67
C ARG A 84 -8.28 6.60 10.51
N SER A 85 -9.36 6.39 9.77
CA SER A 85 -10.41 7.39 9.64
C SER A 85 -11.79 6.74 9.50
N ALA A 86 -12.83 7.48 9.83
CA ALA A 86 -14.21 7.02 9.65
C ALA A 86 -14.54 6.66 8.18
N SER A 87 -13.75 7.13 7.21
CA SER A 87 -13.95 6.83 5.80
C SER A 87 -13.17 5.64 5.30
N LYS A 88 -12.04 5.32 5.91
CA LYS A 88 -11.17 4.22 5.48
C LYS A 88 -11.51 2.89 6.16
N GLY A 89 -12.19 2.92 7.32
CA GLY A 89 -12.45 1.71 8.09
C GLY A 89 -11.15 1.02 8.53
N GLU A 90 -11.12 -0.29 8.43
CA GLU A 90 -9.92 -1.10 8.65
C GLU A 90 -9.21 -1.29 7.30
N MET A 91 -7.94 -0.92 7.25
CA MET A 91 -7.06 -1.13 6.11
C MET A 91 -5.77 -1.80 6.57
N GLU A 92 -5.23 -2.67 5.75
CA GLU A 92 -3.97 -3.36 6.01
C GLU A 92 -3.21 -3.64 4.71
N VAL A 93 -1.91 -3.84 4.81
CA VAL A 93 -1.07 -4.34 3.72
C VAL A 93 -1.08 -5.87 3.79
N VAL A 94 -1.89 -6.49 2.94
CA VAL A 94 -2.15 -7.95 2.96
C VAL A 94 -1.10 -8.79 2.25
N SER A 95 -0.28 -8.18 1.39
CA SER A 95 0.75 -8.87 0.61
C SER A 95 2.14 -8.39 1.02
N PRO A 96 3.20 -9.20 0.88
CA PRO A 96 4.55 -8.66 0.88
C PRO A 96 4.70 -7.62 -0.23
N LEU A 97 5.60 -6.68 -0.05
CA LEU A 97 6.07 -5.84 -1.16
C LEU A 97 6.79 -6.73 -2.17
N ILE A 98 6.34 -6.70 -3.41
CA ILE A 98 6.98 -7.44 -4.51
C ILE A 98 7.91 -6.45 -5.22
N LEU A 99 9.20 -6.72 -5.17
CA LEU A 99 10.25 -5.83 -5.60
C LEU A 99 10.92 -6.39 -6.86
N PHE A 100 11.11 -5.56 -7.87
CA PHE A 100 11.90 -5.89 -9.06
C PHE A 100 13.14 -5.02 -9.05
N LYS A 101 14.32 -5.65 -8.81
CA LYS A 101 15.60 -4.98 -8.77
C LYS A 101 16.36 -5.25 -10.06
N HIS A 102 16.73 -4.19 -10.77
CA HIS A 102 17.61 -4.30 -11.93
C HIS A 102 19.07 -4.45 -11.46
N VAL A 103 19.72 -5.54 -11.85
CA VAL A 103 21.08 -5.87 -11.41
C VAL A 103 22.09 -5.95 -12.56
N GLY A 104 21.59 -5.97 -13.81
CA GLY A 104 22.44 -6.11 -14.99
C GLY A 104 22.90 -7.55 -15.26
N THR A 105 23.50 -7.76 -16.41
CA THR A 105 23.97 -9.10 -16.86
C THR A 105 25.43 -9.11 -17.29
N ASP A 106 26.06 -7.93 -17.42
CA ASP A 106 27.42 -7.83 -17.94
C ASP A 106 28.45 -8.36 -16.94
N THR A 107 29.51 -8.95 -17.43
CA THR A 107 30.64 -9.42 -16.63
C THR A 107 31.55 -8.28 -16.16
N ASP A 108 31.62 -7.20 -16.94
CA ASP A 108 32.27 -5.94 -16.55
C ASP A 108 31.35 -5.20 -15.56
N GLU A 109 31.91 -4.86 -14.40
CA GLU A 109 31.14 -4.23 -13.31
C GLU A 109 30.58 -2.86 -13.69
N ALA A 110 31.35 -2.04 -14.38
CA ALA A 110 30.90 -0.70 -14.78
C ALA A 110 29.75 -0.78 -15.77
N GLN A 111 29.80 -1.71 -16.72
CA GLN A 111 28.72 -1.96 -17.67
C GLN A 111 27.50 -2.56 -16.98
N ARG A 112 27.68 -3.48 -16.05
CA ARG A 112 26.61 -4.07 -15.26
C ARG A 112 25.85 -3.01 -14.44
N VAL A 113 26.57 -2.14 -13.74
CA VAL A 113 25.99 -1.02 -12.99
C VAL A 113 25.22 -0.08 -13.91
N ARG A 114 25.78 0.22 -15.10
CA ARG A 114 25.09 1.04 -16.10
C ARG A 114 23.79 0.40 -16.59
N GLN A 115 23.81 -0.92 -16.87
CA GLN A 115 22.61 -1.68 -17.26
C GLN A 115 21.57 -1.62 -16.15
N ALA A 116 21.94 -1.82 -14.90
CA ALA A 116 21.04 -1.75 -13.75
C ALA A 116 20.37 -0.37 -13.64
N LYS A 117 21.14 0.72 -13.78
CA LYS A 117 20.60 2.10 -13.75
C LYS A 117 19.67 2.43 -14.90
N LEU A 118 19.94 1.91 -16.10
CA LEU A 118 19.08 2.12 -17.27
C LEU A 118 17.83 1.23 -17.27
N GLY A 119 17.85 0.14 -16.50
CA GLY A 119 16.81 -0.87 -16.44
C GLY A 119 17.03 -2.01 -17.46
N CYS A 120 16.90 -3.24 -16.98
CA CYS A 120 17.12 -4.46 -17.77
C CYS A 120 15.83 -4.96 -18.46
N ALA A 121 14.67 -4.45 -18.04
CA ALA A 121 13.37 -4.79 -18.62
C ALA A 121 12.37 -3.64 -18.41
N PRO A 122 11.39 -3.49 -19.32
CA PRO A 122 10.31 -2.50 -19.14
C PRO A 122 9.44 -2.84 -17.91
N ALA A 123 9.16 -1.84 -17.09
CA ALA A 123 8.43 -2.02 -15.84
C ALA A 123 7.04 -2.67 -16.02
N HIS A 124 6.29 -2.31 -17.08
CA HIS A 124 4.99 -2.92 -17.33
C HIS A 124 5.06 -4.44 -17.52
N ARG A 125 6.14 -4.95 -18.15
CA ARG A 125 6.36 -6.41 -18.31
C ARG A 125 6.72 -7.08 -16.98
N LEU A 126 7.37 -6.37 -16.07
CA LEU A 126 7.66 -6.88 -14.74
C LEU A 126 6.37 -6.95 -13.90
N PHE A 127 5.53 -5.92 -13.96
CA PHE A 127 4.24 -5.95 -13.29
C PHE A 127 3.30 -7.04 -13.84
N ASP A 128 3.36 -7.35 -15.12
CA ASP A 128 2.58 -8.44 -15.73
C ASP A 128 2.96 -9.84 -15.21
N LEU A 129 4.11 -9.97 -14.52
CA LEU A 129 4.51 -11.22 -13.87
C LEU A 129 3.71 -11.47 -12.58
N VAL A 130 3.08 -10.45 -12.03
CA VAL A 130 2.22 -10.55 -10.85
C VAL A 130 0.78 -10.47 -11.29
N LYS A 131 0.00 -11.47 -10.94
CA LYS A 131 -1.43 -11.53 -11.27
C LYS A 131 -2.23 -11.77 -10.01
N VAL A 132 -3.33 -11.05 -9.87
CA VAL A 132 -4.31 -11.23 -8.81
C VAL A 132 -5.68 -11.37 -9.45
N TRP A 133 -6.43 -12.39 -9.06
CA TRP A 133 -7.78 -12.60 -9.58
C TRP A 133 -8.71 -13.15 -8.50
N LYS A 134 -9.97 -12.79 -8.60
CA LYS A 134 -11.01 -13.30 -7.73
C LYS A 134 -11.24 -14.80 -7.99
N LYS A 135 -11.39 -15.59 -6.94
CA LYS A 135 -11.73 -17.01 -7.05
C LYS A 135 -13.08 -17.19 -7.77
N PRO A 136 -13.20 -18.16 -8.69
CA PRO A 136 -14.40 -18.34 -9.52
C PRO A 136 -15.68 -18.57 -8.70
N GLU A 137 -15.59 -19.27 -7.59
CA GLU A 137 -16.69 -19.61 -6.70
C GLU A 137 -17.21 -18.42 -5.88
N ILE A 138 -16.44 -17.34 -5.78
CA ILE A 138 -16.79 -16.16 -5.00
C ILE A 138 -17.61 -15.19 -5.85
N THR A 139 -18.83 -14.93 -5.48
CA THR A 139 -19.68 -13.93 -6.15
C THR A 139 -19.31 -12.51 -5.72
N VAL A 140 -19.29 -12.25 -4.41
CA VAL A 140 -18.98 -10.94 -3.82
C VAL A 140 -17.86 -11.11 -2.80
N PRO A 141 -16.64 -10.65 -3.08
CA PRO A 141 -15.53 -10.81 -2.18
C PRO A 141 -15.69 -9.96 -0.91
N ARG A 142 -15.22 -10.50 0.22
CA ARG A 142 -15.25 -9.89 1.55
C ARG A 142 -13.92 -9.93 2.26
N SER A 143 -12.93 -10.65 1.68
CA SER A 143 -11.60 -10.81 2.21
C SER A 143 -10.59 -10.89 1.07
N TYR A 144 -9.32 -10.58 1.32
CA TYR A 144 -8.25 -10.85 0.36
C TYR A 144 -8.11 -12.34 0.06
N ARG A 145 -8.51 -13.21 0.99
CA ARG A 145 -8.53 -14.67 0.80
C ARG A 145 -9.54 -15.15 -0.23
N ASP A 146 -10.45 -14.29 -0.67
CA ASP A 146 -11.37 -14.55 -1.79
C ASP A 146 -10.70 -14.38 -3.16
N TYR A 147 -9.42 -14.05 -3.16
CA TYR A 147 -8.58 -13.90 -4.34
C TYR A 147 -7.44 -14.92 -4.33
N ASN A 148 -6.95 -15.21 -5.49
CA ASN A 148 -5.68 -15.88 -5.72
C ASN A 148 -4.67 -14.86 -6.25
N ALA A 149 -3.41 -15.07 -5.92
CA ALA A 149 -2.29 -14.35 -6.51
C ALA A 149 -1.29 -15.36 -7.10
N ASN A 150 -0.59 -14.93 -8.14
CA ASN A 150 0.50 -15.69 -8.72
C ASN A 150 1.64 -14.74 -9.10
N VAL A 151 2.84 -15.24 -8.94
CA VAL A 151 4.07 -14.57 -9.37
C VAL A 151 4.85 -15.52 -10.27
N ALA A 152 4.98 -15.18 -11.54
CA ALA A 152 5.65 -16.01 -12.54
C ALA A 152 7.18 -15.93 -12.41
N LEU A 153 7.76 -16.52 -11.35
CA LEU A 153 9.19 -16.47 -11.04
C LEU A 153 10.07 -16.94 -12.23
N GLY A 154 9.67 -18.03 -12.89
CA GLY A 154 10.41 -18.57 -14.03
C GLY A 154 10.43 -17.68 -15.28
N LYS A 155 9.64 -16.59 -15.28
CA LYS A 155 9.58 -15.61 -16.39
C LYS A 155 10.30 -14.30 -16.07
N VAL A 156 10.96 -14.20 -14.92
CA VAL A 156 11.75 -13.01 -14.55
C VAL A 156 12.90 -12.86 -15.54
N PRO A 157 13.05 -11.69 -16.21
CA PRO A 157 14.08 -11.49 -17.21
C PRO A 157 15.50 -11.53 -16.61
N LYS A 158 16.47 -11.95 -17.41
CA LYS A 158 17.88 -11.85 -17.03
C LYS A 158 18.24 -10.41 -16.68
N GLY A 159 19.03 -10.24 -15.63
CA GLY A 159 19.45 -8.91 -15.13
C GLY A 159 18.39 -8.24 -14.24
N VAL A 160 17.34 -8.96 -13.88
CA VAL A 160 16.35 -8.55 -12.87
C VAL A 160 16.27 -9.62 -11.79
N GLU A 161 16.26 -9.20 -10.54
CA GLU A 161 15.96 -10.03 -9.38
C GLU A 161 14.58 -9.65 -8.86
N ILE A 162 13.82 -10.64 -8.40
CA ILE A 162 12.56 -10.42 -7.73
C ILE A 162 12.73 -10.64 -6.22
N GLY A 163 12.22 -9.72 -5.42
CA GLY A 163 12.29 -9.78 -3.96
C GLY A 163 10.92 -9.65 -3.32
N PHE A 164 10.79 -10.23 -2.15
CA PHE A 164 9.57 -10.18 -1.33
C PHE A 164 9.94 -9.66 0.05
N LYS A 165 9.30 -8.57 0.47
CA LYS A 165 9.46 -8.00 1.82
C LYS A 165 8.13 -8.02 2.54
N ARG A 166 7.99 -8.93 3.49
CA ARG A 166 6.76 -9.10 4.28
C ARG A 166 6.78 -8.28 5.56
N ASP A 167 7.89 -8.29 6.22
CA ASP A 167 8.09 -7.65 7.53
C ASP A 167 8.86 -6.34 7.36
N ALA A 168 8.39 -5.29 8.04
CA ALA A 168 9.05 -3.98 8.03
C ALA A 168 10.52 -4.07 8.45
N PHE A 169 10.84 -4.89 9.46
CA PHE A 169 12.19 -5.05 10.01
C PHE A 169 12.89 -6.32 9.52
N GLY A 170 12.16 -7.21 8.82
CA GLY A 170 12.71 -8.45 8.29
C GLY A 170 13.51 -8.27 7.00
N PRO A 171 14.22 -9.31 6.57
CA PRO A 171 14.98 -9.29 5.32
C PRO A 171 14.05 -9.32 4.10
N ILE A 172 14.61 -8.96 2.95
CA ILE A 172 14.00 -9.24 1.64
C ILE A 172 14.40 -10.65 1.24
N VAL A 173 13.42 -11.49 0.91
CA VAL A 173 13.65 -12.82 0.34
C VAL A 173 13.74 -12.68 -1.18
N TRP A 174 14.90 -13.02 -1.75
CA TRP A 174 15.16 -12.84 -3.19
C TRP A 174 14.97 -14.14 -3.97
N ASN A 175 14.29 -14.05 -5.11
CA ASN A 175 14.12 -15.11 -6.12
C ASN A 175 13.44 -16.40 -5.61
N GLU A 176 12.74 -16.31 -4.49
CA GLU A 176 11.97 -17.40 -3.89
C GLU A 176 10.64 -16.86 -3.36
N LEU A 177 9.53 -17.60 -3.55
CA LEU A 177 8.24 -17.23 -2.97
C LEU A 177 8.26 -17.38 -1.45
N PRO A 178 7.64 -16.45 -0.72
CA PRO A 178 7.44 -16.62 0.72
C PRO A 178 6.60 -17.86 1.01
N LYS A 179 7.04 -18.68 1.98
CA LYS A 179 6.39 -19.96 2.30
C LYS A 179 5.06 -19.82 3.06
N ASP A 180 4.83 -18.67 3.67
CA ASP A 180 3.70 -18.43 4.57
C ASP A 180 2.57 -17.62 3.93
N GLU A 181 2.57 -17.46 2.60
CA GLU A 181 1.57 -16.70 1.86
C GLU A 181 0.52 -17.64 1.25
N ASP A 182 -0.53 -17.91 1.98
CA ASP A 182 -1.59 -18.89 1.67
C ASP A 182 -2.48 -18.52 0.48
N TRP A 183 -2.38 -17.31 -0.08
CA TRP A 183 -3.13 -16.87 -1.26
C TRP A 183 -2.30 -16.87 -2.55
N PHE A 184 -0.98 -17.04 -2.46
CA PHE A 184 -0.16 -17.32 -3.64
C PHE A 184 -0.35 -18.76 -4.10
N VAL A 185 -0.71 -18.94 -5.37
CA VAL A 185 -0.87 -20.24 -5.99
C VAL A 185 0.18 -20.43 -7.08
N GLU A 186 0.65 -21.66 -7.25
CA GLU A 186 1.51 -21.99 -8.37
C GLU A 186 0.72 -21.84 -9.68
N ASP A 187 1.38 -21.27 -10.70
CA ASP A 187 0.80 -21.21 -12.05
C ASP A 187 0.90 -22.61 -12.66
N ASN A 188 -0.16 -23.35 -12.63
CA ASN A 188 -0.25 -24.67 -13.24
C ASN A 188 -0.50 -24.62 -14.77
N GLY A 189 -0.04 -23.52 -15.44
CA GLY A 189 0.08 -23.41 -16.88
C GLY A 189 -1.21 -23.06 -17.61
#